data_949f8722bae94809c8c613777d4b2ae9
#
_entry.id   949f8722bae94809c8c613777d4b2ae9
#
_cell.length_a   1.000
_cell.length_b   1.000
_cell.length_c   1.000
_cell.angle_alpha   90.00
_cell.angle_beta   90.00
_cell.angle_gamma   90.00
#
_symmetry.space_group_name_H-M   'P 1'
#
loop_
_entity.id
_entity.type
_entity.pdbx_description
1 polymer ?
#
loop_
_entity_poly.entity_id
_entity_poly.type
_entity_poly.pdbx_seq_one_letter_code
_entity_poly.pdbx_strand_id
1 'polypeptide(L)'
;MQLYPAIDMKNGKCVRLTQGLFDNVKVYGDSPADMAKLWVDQGATFLHLVDLDGALAGHFVNESAIRTIVEQVQVPVELGGGLRSVEAVQYMLDLGVSRCIIGTKAAERPEFIRELAEQFGPERIVAGVDARDGMVAVEGWERTSTMTAVELCLKMKEYGVQHIVYTDISRDGMLTGPNIS
;
A
#
# COMPACT_ATOMS: atom_id res chain seq x y z
N MET A 1 -9.95 -7.92 15.97
CA MET A 1 -9.71 -7.20 14.69
C MET A 1 -8.69 -6.12 14.99
N GLN A 2 -7.63 -6.01 14.21
CA GLN A 2 -6.64 -4.93 14.32
C GLN A 2 -6.98 -3.87 13.27
N LEU A 3 -6.93 -2.59 13.65
CA LEU A 3 -7.13 -1.47 12.73
C LEU A 3 -5.78 -0.92 12.29
N TYR A 4 -5.66 -0.62 11.01
CA TYR A 4 -4.50 0.00 10.39
C TYR A 4 -4.95 1.37 9.83
N PRO A 5 -4.84 2.46 10.59
CA PRO A 5 -5.16 3.78 10.05
C PRO A 5 -4.29 4.07 8.82
N ALA A 6 -4.94 4.50 7.74
CA ALA A 6 -4.27 4.78 6.47
C ALA A 6 -3.90 6.26 6.37
N ILE A 7 -2.73 6.52 5.79
CA ILE A 7 -2.22 7.85 5.44
C ILE A 7 -1.82 7.82 3.97
N ASP A 8 -2.69 8.35 3.13
CA ASP A 8 -2.41 8.53 1.70
C ASP A 8 -1.65 9.83 1.51
N MET A 9 -0.51 9.76 0.83
CA MET A 9 0.39 10.89 0.58
C MET A 9 0.34 11.30 -0.89
N LYS A 10 0.09 12.58 -1.13
CA LYS A 10 0.19 13.21 -2.45
C LYS A 10 0.80 14.59 -2.31
N ASN A 11 1.85 14.87 -3.09
CA ASN A 11 2.58 16.15 -3.04
C ASN A 11 3.01 16.54 -1.61
N GLY A 12 3.44 15.57 -0.80
CA GLY A 12 3.86 15.76 0.58
C GLY A 12 2.74 16.01 1.59
N LYS A 13 1.47 15.89 1.21
CA LYS A 13 0.29 16.14 2.05
C LYS A 13 -0.52 14.87 2.30
N CYS A 14 -1.28 14.87 3.41
CA CYS A 14 -2.28 13.83 3.66
C CYS A 14 -3.53 14.09 2.83
N VAL A 15 -3.94 13.12 2.04
CA VAL A 15 -5.09 13.22 1.16
C VAL A 15 -6.01 12.02 1.32
N ARG A 16 -7.19 12.11 0.72
CA ARG A 16 -8.09 11.00 0.47
C ARG A 16 -8.63 11.11 -0.94
N LEU A 17 -8.59 10.01 -1.65
CA LEU A 17 -9.25 9.86 -2.93
C LEU A 17 -10.64 9.25 -2.72
N THR A 18 -11.55 9.49 -3.65
CA THR A 18 -12.83 8.77 -3.77
C THR A 18 -12.71 7.84 -4.96
N GLN A 19 -12.82 6.52 -4.73
CA GLN A 19 -12.65 5.47 -5.75
C GLN A 19 -11.33 5.59 -6.54
N GLY A 20 -10.27 6.08 -5.88
CA GLY A 20 -8.96 6.27 -6.49
C GLY A 20 -8.86 7.39 -7.55
N LEU A 21 -9.87 8.22 -7.70
CA LEU A 21 -9.88 9.30 -8.70
C LEU A 21 -8.93 10.43 -8.28
N PHE A 22 -7.82 10.57 -8.99
CA PHE A 22 -6.78 11.56 -8.71
C PHE A 22 -7.25 13.02 -8.89
N ASP A 23 -8.34 13.25 -9.61
CA ASP A 23 -8.97 14.57 -9.78
C ASP A 23 -9.91 14.92 -8.62
N ASN A 24 -10.27 13.96 -7.77
CA ASN A 24 -11.17 14.14 -6.64
C ASN A 24 -10.43 13.98 -5.30
N VAL A 25 -9.48 14.88 -5.06
CA VAL A 25 -8.58 14.87 -3.90
C VAL A 25 -9.12 15.75 -2.80
N LYS A 26 -9.33 15.18 -1.61
CA LYS A 26 -9.57 15.96 -0.39
C LYS A 26 -8.31 15.97 0.46
N VAL A 27 -7.77 17.16 0.73
CA VAL A 27 -6.63 17.32 1.66
C VAL A 27 -7.16 17.31 3.09
N TYR A 28 -6.58 16.47 3.92
CA TYR A 28 -6.90 16.31 5.36
C TYR A 28 -5.85 16.92 6.27
N GLY A 29 -4.64 17.11 5.79
CA GLY A 29 -3.56 17.71 6.55
C GLY A 29 -2.35 18.01 5.68
N ASP A 30 -1.57 19.00 6.10
CA ASP A 30 -0.35 19.41 5.39
C ASP A 30 0.87 18.57 5.79
N SER A 31 0.80 17.84 6.92
CA SER A 31 1.90 17.03 7.45
C SER A 31 1.48 15.58 7.65
N PRO A 32 1.96 14.63 6.82
CA PRO A 32 1.77 13.20 7.05
C PRO A 32 2.32 12.71 8.39
N ALA A 33 3.41 13.30 8.88
CA ALA A 33 4.02 12.93 10.15
C ALA A 33 3.14 13.32 11.35
N ASP A 34 2.52 14.52 11.30
CA ASP A 34 1.59 14.93 12.37
C ASP A 34 0.33 14.06 12.37
N MET A 35 -0.14 13.64 11.20
CA MET A 35 -1.24 12.69 11.09
C MET A 35 -0.87 11.32 11.65
N ALA A 36 0.33 10.83 11.37
CA ALA A 36 0.82 9.57 11.92
C ALA A 36 0.88 9.61 13.44
N LYS A 37 1.41 10.69 14.00
CA LYS A 37 1.45 10.92 15.45
C LYS A 37 0.05 10.98 16.06
N LEU A 38 -0.88 11.70 15.43
CA LEU A 38 -2.28 11.77 15.88
C LEU A 38 -2.91 10.37 15.97
N TRP A 39 -2.71 9.50 14.97
CA TRP A 39 -3.24 8.14 15.01
C TRP A 39 -2.61 7.30 16.11
N VAL A 40 -1.30 7.43 16.34
CA VAL A 40 -0.61 6.73 17.42
C VAL A 40 -1.12 7.21 18.78
N ASP A 41 -1.29 8.51 18.98
CA ASP A 41 -1.84 9.10 20.21
C ASP A 41 -3.29 8.62 20.46
N GLN A 42 -4.03 8.27 19.41
CA GLN A 42 -5.37 7.67 19.50
C GLN A 42 -5.35 6.13 19.67
N GLY A 43 -4.19 5.52 19.80
CA GLY A 43 -4.02 4.10 20.10
C GLY A 43 -3.78 3.21 18.88
N ALA A 44 -3.40 3.76 17.73
CA ALA A 44 -2.96 2.95 16.59
C ALA A 44 -1.70 2.17 16.98
N THR A 45 -1.69 0.87 16.67
CA THR A 45 -0.57 -0.05 16.92
C THR A 45 0.16 -0.44 15.64
N PHE A 46 -0.33 0.01 14.49
CA PHE A 46 0.23 -0.19 13.16
C PHE A 46 -0.30 0.91 12.24
N LEU A 47 0.49 1.38 11.28
CA LEU A 47 0.06 2.36 10.28
C LEU A 47 0.20 1.81 8.87
N HIS A 48 -0.75 2.18 8.00
CA HIS A 48 -0.74 1.89 6.57
C HIS A 48 -0.44 3.18 5.79
N LEU A 49 0.67 3.20 5.06
CA LEU A 49 1.12 4.36 4.29
C LEU A 49 0.99 4.08 2.79
N VAL A 50 0.50 5.06 2.03
CA VAL A 50 0.43 4.98 0.57
C VAL A 50 1.08 6.20 -0.06
N ASP A 51 2.13 5.98 -0.86
CA ASP A 51 2.71 6.98 -1.75
C ASP A 51 1.95 7.00 -3.07
N LEU A 52 0.92 7.85 -3.16
CA LEU A 52 0.07 7.96 -4.35
C LEU A 52 0.83 8.50 -5.56
N ASP A 53 1.74 9.44 -5.35
CA ASP A 53 2.59 9.95 -6.43
C ASP A 53 3.54 8.84 -6.92
N GLY A 54 4.07 8.05 -5.99
CA GLY A 54 4.92 6.90 -6.30
C GLY A 54 4.16 5.80 -7.04
N ALA A 55 2.90 5.56 -6.73
CA ALA A 55 2.07 4.58 -7.44
C ALA A 55 1.95 4.92 -8.93
N LEU A 56 1.79 6.21 -9.27
CA LEU A 56 1.75 6.71 -10.65
C LEU A 56 3.14 6.73 -11.30
N ALA A 57 4.14 7.26 -10.59
CA ALA A 57 5.49 7.42 -11.13
C ALA A 57 6.24 6.09 -11.33
N GLY A 58 5.84 5.04 -10.61
CA GLY A 58 6.50 3.73 -10.64
C GLY A 58 7.78 3.64 -9.80
N HIS A 59 8.07 4.67 -9.02
CA HIS A 59 9.12 4.74 -8.00
C HIS A 59 8.61 5.62 -6.86
N PHE A 60 9.16 5.48 -5.65
CA PHE A 60 8.71 6.30 -4.51
C PHE A 60 9.04 7.78 -4.72
N VAL A 61 8.11 8.67 -4.31
CA VAL A 61 8.20 10.13 -4.51
C VAL A 61 8.18 10.87 -3.16
N ASN A 62 7.34 10.44 -2.22
CA ASN A 62 7.17 11.10 -0.93
C ASN A 62 8.17 10.60 0.15
N GLU A 63 9.42 10.28 -0.24
CA GLU A 63 10.45 9.72 0.65
C GLU A 63 10.66 10.54 1.92
N SER A 64 10.75 11.87 1.81
CA SER A 64 10.97 12.75 2.96
C SER A 64 9.85 12.63 4.01
N ALA A 65 8.60 12.53 3.57
CA ALA A 65 7.47 12.33 4.46
C ALA A 65 7.51 10.95 5.12
N ILE A 66 7.80 9.90 4.34
CA ILE A 66 7.94 8.52 4.84
C ILE A 66 9.03 8.45 5.91
N ARG A 67 10.20 9.00 5.63
CA ARG A 67 11.33 9.07 6.59
C ARG A 67 10.92 9.75 7.88
N THR A 68 10.29 10.92 7.79
CA THR A 68 9.85 11.67 8.98
C THR A 68 8.85 10.89 9.81
N ILE A 69 7.90 10.17 9.16
CA ILE A 69 6.95 9.30 9.88
C ILE A 69 7.70 8.21 10.64
N VAL A 70 8.55 7.44 9.96
CA VAL A 70 9.29 6.31 10.56
C VAL A 70 10.17 6.75 11.73
N GLU A 71 10.78 7.94 11.64
CA GLU A 71 11.61 8.50 12.72
C GLU A 71 10.78 8.96 13.93
N GLN A 72 9.53 9.39 13.73
CA GLN A 72 8.69 9.98 14.78
C GLN A 72 7.77 8.99 15.48
N VAL A 73 7.35 7.91 14.82
CA VAL A 73 6.44 6.94 15.44
C VAL A 73 7.17 5.70 15.92
N GLN A 74 6.69 5.10 17.02
CA GLN A 74 7.25 3.86 17.58
C GLN A 74 6.48 2.61 17.18
N VAL A 75 5.43 2.76 16.38
CA VAL A 75 4.64 1.65 15.86
C VAL A 75 5.15 1.22 14.48
N PRO A 76 5.05 -0.06 14.12
CA PRO A 76 5.41 -0.51 12.80
C PRO A 76 4.53 0.14 11.73
N VAL A 77 5.13 0.34 10.55
CA VAL A 77 4.45 0.90 9.38
C VAL A 77 4.59 -0.03 8.18
N GLU A 78 3.55 -0.13 7.36
CA GLU A 78 3.63 -0.71 6.03
C GLU A 78 3.47 0.38 4.97
N LEU A 79 4.13 0.20 3.83
CA LEU A 79 4.18 1.19 2.76
C LEU A 79 3.86 0.56 1.42
N GLY A 80 2.89 1.15 0.71
CA GLY A 80 2.61 0.92 -0.71
C GLY A 80 2.87 2.15 -1.57
N GLY A 81 2.97 1.92 -2.89
CA GLY A 81 3.20 2.99 -3.88
C GLY A 81 4.64 3.04 -4.40
N GLY A 82 4.83 2.75 -5.69
CA GLY A 82 6.11 2.90 -6.39
C GLY A 82 7.17 1.83 -6.16
N LEU A 83 6.89 0.78 -5.38
CA LEU A 83 7.85 -0.28 -5.06
C LEU A 83 7.90 -1.33 -6.18
N ARG A 84 8.75 -1.14 -7.18
CA ARG A 84 8.84 -1.98 -8.39
C ARG A 84 10.18 -2.69 -8.60
N SER A 85 11.15 -2.50 -7.71
CA SER A 85 12.45 -3.18 -7.77
C SER A 85 12.92 -3.67 -6.38
N VAL A 86 13.85 -4.61 -6.38
CA VAL A 86 14.47 -5.16 -5.16
C VAL A 86 15.17 -4.04 -4.38
N GLU A 87 15.87 -3.16 -5.09
CA GLU A 87 16.61 -2.04 -4.49
C GLU A 87 15.68 -1.04 -3.80
N ALA A 88 14.49 -0.76 -4.41
CA ALA A 88 13.50 0.12 -3.81
C ALA A 88 12.92 -0.47 -2.52
N VAL A 89 12.65 -1.78 -2.52
CA VAL A 89 12.17 -2.50 -1.33
C VAL A 89 13.25 -2.51 -0.25
N GLN A 90 14.49 -2.88 -0.60
CA GLN A 90 15.63 -2.86 0.34
C GLN A 90 15.77 -1.48 0.98
N TYR A 91 15.76 -0.42 0.17
CA TYR A 91 15.92 0.95 0.64
C TYR A 91 14.85 1.33 1.66
N MET A 92 13.58 1.01 1.41
CA MET A 92 12.49 1.33 2.34
C MET A 92 12.55 0.50 3.62
N LEU A 93 12.96 -0.78 3.52
CA LEU A 93 13.17 -1.61 4.69
C LEU A 93 14.35 -1.11 5.56
N ASP A 94 15.42 -0.64 4.93
CA ASP A 94 16.59 -0.04 5.62
C ASP A 94 16.25 1.32 6.25
N LEU A 95 15.32 2.05 5.64
CA LEU A 95 14.77 3.30 6.18
C LEU A 95 13.98 3.07 7.49
N GLY A 96 13.50 1.83 7.72
CA GLY A 96 12.74 1.45 8.90
C GLY A 96 11.27 1.12 8.63
N VAL A 97 10.83 1.09 7.36
CA VAL A 97 9.51 0.55 7.00
C VAL A 97 9.47 -0.94 7.36
N SER A 98 8.44 -1.36 8.08
CA SER A 98 8.32 -2.74 8.58
C SER A 98 7.89 -3.72 7.51
N ARG A 99 7.01 -3.30 6.59
CA ARG A 99 6.49 -4.09 5.48
C ARG A 99 6.38 -3.28 4.21
N CYS A 100 6.68 -3.90 3.07
CA CYS A 100 6.52 -3.32 1.73
C CYS A 100 5.34 -3.97 1.01
N ILE A 101 4.41 -3.16 0.51
CA ILE A 101 3.23 -3.61 -0.23
C ILE A 101 3.53 -3.50 -1.72
N ILE A 102 3.45 -4.64 -2.41
CA ILE A 102 3.73 -4.76 -3.84
C ILE A 102 2.40 -5.01 -4.56
N GLY A 103 1.93 -4.01 -5.31
CA GLY A 103 0.68 -4.08 -6.08
C GLY A 103 0.92 -4.46 -7.55
N THR A 104 1.01 -3.46 -8.43
CA THR A 104 1.14 -3.63 -9.89
C THR A 104 2.16 -4.70 -10.28
N LYS A 105 3.35 -4.67 -9.68
CA LYS A 105 4.43 -5.61 -10.01
C LYS A 105 4.10 -7.04 -9.62
N ALA A 106 3.34 -7.27 -8.55
CA ALA A 106 2.85 -8.58 -8.14
C ALA A 106 1.85 -9.16 -9.16
N ALA A 107 1.02 -8.32 -9.76
CA ALA A 107 0.08 -8.74 -10.80
C ALA A 107 0.75 -9.00 -12.15
N GLU A 108 1.74 -8.17 -12.53
CA GLU A 108 2.46 -8.29 -13.81
C GLU A 108 3.48 -9.44 -13.81
N ARG A 109 4.18 -9.63 -12.71
CA ARG A 109 5.22 -10.64 -12.53
C ARG A 109 5.14 -11.22 -11.11
N PRO A 110 4.22 -12.15 -10.89
CA PRO A 110 3.99 -12.74 -9.56
C PRO A 110 5.24 -13.36 -8.91
N GLU A 111 6.18 -13.88 -9.72
CA GLU A 111 7.47 -14.43 -9.26
C GLU A 111 8.31 -13.40 -8.50
N PHE A 112 8.13 -12.11 -8.78
CA PHE A 112 8.82 -11.03 -8.08
C PHE A 112 8.50 -11.01 -6.57
N ILE A 113 7.26 -11.32 -6.19
CA ILE A 113 6.87 -11.47 -4.79
C ILE A 113 7.65 -12.59 -4.11
N ARG A 114 7.81 -13.74 -4.79
CA ARG A 114 8.59 -14.85 -4.26
C ARG A 114 10.05 -14.46 -4.04
N GLU A 115 10.67 -13.81 -5.02
CA GLU A 115 12.05 -13.31 -4.92
C GLU A 115 12.22 -12.39 -3.70
N LEU A 116 11.29 -11.46 -3.49
CA LEU A 116 11.30 -10.54 -2.35
C LEU A 116 11.11 -11.28 -1.02
N ALA A 117 10.16 -12.23 -0.97
CA ALA A 117 9.88 -13.00 0.25
C ALA A 117 11.05 -13.89 0.63
N GLU A 118 11.75 -14.51 -0.34
CA GLU A 118 12.97 -15.29 -0.12
C GLU A 118 14.14 -14.41 0.39
N GLN A 119 14.25 -13.19 -0.10
CA GLN A 119 15.34 -12.28 0.25
C GLN A 119 15.13 -11.54 1.58
N PHE A 120 13.92 -11.05 1.84
CA PHE A 120 13.63 -10.15 2.96
C PHE A 120 12.80 -10.78 4.09
N GLY A 121 12.26 -11.96 3.87
CA GLY A 121 11.33 -12.63 4.76
C GLY A 121 9.86 -12.38 4.35
N PRO A 122 9.02 -13.45 4.38
CA PRO A 122 7.62 -13.37 3.93
C PRO A 122 6.75 -12.47 4.82
N GLU A 123 7.16 -12.23 6.06
CA GLU A 123 6.48 -11.33 7.00
C GLU A 123 6.67 -9.84 6.67
N ARG A 124 7.69 -9.51 5.84
CA ARG A 124 8.01 -8.13 5.43
C ARG A 124 7.45 -7.75 4.06
N ILE A 125 6.92 -8.73 3.32
CA ILE A 125 6.37 -8.52 1.97
C ILE A 125 4.86 -8.76 2.00
N VAL A 126 4.13 -7.79 1.50
CA VAL A 126 2.66 -7.80 1.41
C VAL A 126 2.26 -7.75 -0.05
N ALA A 127 1.32 -8.59 -0.47
CA ALA A 127 0.73 -8.47 -1.78
C ALA A 127 -0.44 -7.47 -1.75
N GLY A 128 -0.37 -6.42 -2.55
CA GLY A 128 -1.47 -5.51 -2.83
C GLY A 128 -2.33 -6.06 -3.96
N VAL A 129 -3.61 -6.27 -3.69
CA VAL A 129 -4.59 -6.78 -4.65
C VAL A 129 -5.75 -5.81 -4.74
N ASP A 130 -5.68 -4.93 -5.70
CA ASP A 130 -6.75 -3.97 -5.98
C ASP A 130 -7.65 -4.55 -7.06
N ALA A 131 -8.96 -4.60 -6.83
CA ALA A 131 -9.90 -5.24 -7.73
C ALA A 131 -11.07 -4.33 -8.10
N ARG A 132 -11.45 -4.40 -9.38
CA ARG A 132 -12.68 -3.83 -9.91
C ARG A 132 -13.50 -4.95 -10.53
N ASP A 133 -14.72 -5.15 -10.02
CA ASP A 133 -15.61 -6.23 -10.47
C ASP A 133 -14.93 -7.62 -10.43
N GLY A 134 -14.11 -7.87 -9.40
CA GLY A 134 -13.38 -9.11 -9.20
C GLY A 134 -12.11 -9.27 -10.06
N MET A 135 -11.81 -8.35 -10.96
CA MET A 135 -10.61 -8.35 -11.81
C MET A 135 -9.52 -7.46 -11.22
N VAL A 136 -8.27 -7.91 -11.26
CA VAL A 136 -7.14 -7.15 -10.73
C VAL A 136 -6.89 -5.89 -11.53
N ALA A 137 -6.82 -4.75 -10.84
CA ALA A 137 -6.41 -3.48 -11.40
C ALA A 137 -4.92 -3.21 -11.12
N VAL A 138 -4.26 -2.52 -12.04
CA VAL A 138 -2.83 -2.20 -12.01
C VAL A 138 -2.59 -0.75 -12.41
N GLU A 139 -1.35 -0.26 -12.21
CA GLU A 139 -0.94 1.10 -12.64
C GLU A 139 -1.80 2.20 -11.99
N GLY A 140 -1.95 2.16 -10.65
CA GLY A 140 -2.79 3.14 -9.94
C GLY A 140 -4.28 3.06 -10.32
N TRP A 141 -4.73 1.84 -10.67
CA TRP A 141 -6.11 1.49 -11.08
C TRP A 141 -6.52 1.97 -12.49
N GLU A 142 -5.55 2.44 -13.28
CA GLU A 142 -5.80 2.92 -14.65
C GLU A 142 -6.08 1.78 -15.63
N ARG A 143 -5.56 0.59 -15.37
CA ARG A 143 -5.70 -0.58 -16.24
C ARG A 143 -6.22 -1.80 -15.46
N THR A 144 -7.16 -2.54 -16.05
CA THR A 144 -7.63 -3.83 -15.54
C THR A 144 -6.87 -4.97 -16.24
N SER A 145 -6.36 -5.92 -15.45
CA SER A 145 -5.70 -7.12 -15.96
C SER A 145 -6.73 -8.18 -16.39
N THR A 146 -6.23 -9.28 -16.99
CA THR A 146 -7.06 -10.45 -17.30
C THR A 146 -7.12 -11.48 -16.15
N MET A 147 -6.43 -11.21 -15.04
CA MET A 147 -6.36 -12.08 -13.87
C MET A 147 -7.45 -11.69 -12.87
N THR A 148 -8.13 -12.65 -12.29
CA THR A 148 -9.04 -12.39 -11.17
C THR A 148 -8.27 -12.16 -9.88
N ALA A 149 -8.86 -11.41 -8.95
CA ALA A 149 -8.28 -11.19 -7.62
C ALA A 149 -8.06 -12.50 -6.87
N VAL A 150 -8.98 -13.45 -7.00
CA VAL A 150 -8.87 -14.77 -6.34
C VAL A 150 -7.67 -15.55 -6.89
N GLU A 151 -7.50 -15.60 -8.22
CA GLU A 151 -6.34 -16.26 -8.84
C GLU A 151 -5.02 -15.66 -8.35
N LEU A 152 -4.93 -14.32 -8.29
CA LEU A 152 -3.74 -13.66 -7.77
C LEU A 152 -3.50 -13.99 -6.30
N CYS A 153 -4.53 -13.93 -5.44
CA CYS A 153 -4.39 -14.27 -4.02
C CYS A 153 -3.93 -15.71 -3.80
N LEU A 154 -4.48 -16.67 -4.56
CA LEU A 154 -4.05 -18.08 -4.48
C LEU A 154 -2.59 -18.24 -4.88
N LYS A 155 -2.17 -17.57 -5.95
CA LYS A 155 -0.77 -17.56 -6.39
C LYS A 155 0.17 -16.93 -5.37
N MET A 156 -0.23 -15.83 -4.73
CA MET A 156 0.54 -15.22 -3.63
C MET A 156 0.71 -16.17 -2.46
N LYS A 157 -0.34 -16.90 -2.09
CA LYS A 157 -0.28 -17.93 -1.06
C LYS A 157 0.73 -19.04 -1.40
N GLU A 158 0.76 -19.51 -2.66
CA GLU A 158 1.72 -20.50 -3.12
C GLU A 158 3.17 -20.01 -3.02
N TYR A 159 3.40 -18.70 -3.17
CA TYR A 159 4.70 -18.04 -3.02
C TYR A 159 5.07 -17.69 -1.57
N GLY A 160 4.25 -18.13 -0.60
CA GLY A 160 4.53 -17.99 0.82
C GLY A 160 4.17 -16.63 1.42
N VAL A 161 3.44 -15.78 0.70
CA VAL A 161 2.98 -14.49 1.22
C VAL A 161 2.05 -14.70 2.40
N GLN A 162 2.31 -14.00 3.51
CA GLN A 162 1.54 -14.10 4.75
C GLN A 162 0.46 -13.00 4.87
N HIS A 163 0.62 -11.91 4.15
CA HIS A 163 -0.23 -10.73 4.26
C HIS A 163 -0.69 -10.27 2.87
N ILE A 164 -1.99 -10.00 2.75
CA ILE A 164 -2.60 -9.43 1.55
C ILE A 164 -3.37 -8.18 1.98
N VAL A 165 -3.14 -7.07 1.27
CA VAL A 165 -4.02 -5.90 1.31
C VAL A 165 -4.95 -6.01 0.12
N TYR A 166 -6.25 -6.15 0.37
CA TYR A 166 -7.27 -6.23 -0.66
C TYR A 166 -8.10 -4.97 -0.70
N THR A 167 -8.21 -4.35 -1.87
CA THR A 167 -9.04 -3.18 -2.11
C THR A 167 -10.14 -3.50 -3.12
N ASP A 168 -11.41 -3.38 -2.70
CA ASP A 168 -12.53 -3.27 -3.64
C ASP A 168 -12.66 -1.81 -4.07
N ILE A 169 -12.18 -1.50 -5.28
CA ILE A 169 -12.12 -0.14 -5.83
C ILE A 169 -13.51 0.51 -5.87
N SER A 170 -14.58 -0.28 -6.12
CA SER A 170 -15.94 0.24 -6.18
C SER A 170 -16.45 0.76 -4.84
N ARG A 171 -15.86 0.31 -3.74
CA ARG A 171 -16.22 0.69 -2.36
C ARG A 171 -15.22 1.61 -1.69
N ASP A 172 -14.02 1.74 -2.27
CA ASP A 172 -12.99 2.59 -1.69
C ASP A 172 -13.44 4.04 -1.61
N GLY A 173 -13.28 4.65 -0.43
CA GLY A 173 -13.70 6.02 -0.15
C GLY A 173 -15.21 6.26 -0.05
N MET A 174 -16.07 5.26 -0.28
CA MET A 174 -17.54 5.41 -0.36
C MET A 174 -18.26 5.29 1.00
N LEU A 175 -17.57 4.85 2.07
CA LEU A 175 -18.15 4.63 3.40
C LEU A 175 -19.32 3.63 3.43
N THR A 176 -19.36 2.70 2.48
CA THR A 176 -20.42 1.68 2.35
C THR A 176 -20.08 0.36 3.03
N GLY A 177 -18.93 0.30 3.71
CA GLY A 177 -18.40 -0.90 4.33
C GLY A 177 -17.71 -1.85 3.36
N PRO A 178 -17.03 -2.90 3.88
CA PRO A 178 -16.30 -3.86 3.06
C PRO A 178 -17.25 -4.76 2.26
N ASN A 179 -16.74 -5.31 1.16
CA ASN A 179 -17.40 -6.34 0.35
C ASN A 179 -17.02 -7.71 0.92
N ILE A 180 -17.92 -8.31 1.72
CA ILE A 180 -17.70 -9.61 2.40
C ILE A 180 -18.67 -10.71 1.92
N SER A 181 -19.35 -10.49 0.80
CA SER A 181 -20.27 -11.46 0.17
C SER A 181 -19.53 -12.36 -0.83
#